data_902b4d4ff7e5182916cb8a0e2263c35a
#
_entry.id   902b4d4ff7e5182916cb8a0e2263c35a
#
_cell.length_a   1.000
_cell.length_b   1.000
_cell.length_c   1.000
_cell.angle_alpha   90.00
_cell.angle_beta   90.00
_cell.angle_gamma   90.00
#
_symmetry.space_group_name_H-M   'P 1'
#
loop_
_entity.id
_entity.type
_entity.pdbx_description
1 polymer ?
#
loop_
_entity_poly.entity_id
_entity_poly.type
_entity_poly.pdbx_seq_one_letter_code
_entity_poly.pdbx_strand_id
1 'polypeptide(L)'
;MSICNRKLTNRGFARGPVCPIYGVGALTVFFVLRPYSGDPIQLFFMGMFLATFLEYVTALVMQRMFGMIWWDYTEKPFNYRGILCLESSVAWGFYTLALFFFLHGFVVRLVDAIPVMAGKIGGTIVLALYVVDFMSVLYREKKEDIPDRVWEWKDNLVNKFSRE
;
A
#
# COMPACT_ATOMS: atom_id res chain seq x y z
N MET A 1 2.04 -11.54 -2.17
CA MET A 1 1.35 -12.82 -2.35
C MET A 1 2.19 -13.89 -1.66
N SER A 2 1.68 -14.51 -0.60
CA SER A 2 2.41 -15.54 0.16
C SER A 2 1.74 -16.88 -0.06
N ILE A 3 2.52 -17.87 -0.47
CA ILE A 3 2.05 -19.25 -0.65
C ILE A 3 2.29 -19.97 0.67
N CYS A 4 1.31 -19.97 1.55
CA CYS A 4 1.30 -20.81 2.74
C CYS A 4 0.10 -21.75 2.63
N ASN A 5 0.34 -23.04 2.70
CA ASN A 5 -0.68 -24.12 2.64
C ASN A 5 -1.55 -24.19 1.36
N ARG A 6 -0.98 -24.03 0.16
CA ARG A 6 -1.69 -24.19 -1.13
C ARG A 6 -2.95 -23.33 -1.31
N LYS A 7 -3.20 -22.33 -0.47
CA LYS A 7 -4.26 -21.35 -0.67
C LYS A 7 -3.63 -20.00 -1.02
N LEU A 8 -4.03 -19.44 -2.15
CA LEU A 8 -3.74 -18.06 -2.52
C LEU A 8 -4.51 -17.15 -1.57
N THR A 9 -3.85 -16.64 -0.54
CA THR A 9 -4.46 -15.68 0.39
C THR A 9 -4.15 -14.29 -0.13
N ASN A 10 -5.16 -13.56 -0.55
CA ASN A 10 -5.03 -12.14 -0.86
C ASN A 10 -4.88 -11.38 0.46
N ARG A 11 -3.69 -10.83 0.73
CA ARG A 11 -3.39 -10.00 1.90
C ARG A 11 -3.50 -8.50 1.59
N GLY A 12 -3.95 -8.12 0.39
CA GLY A 12 -4.18 -6.74 0.01
C GLY A 12 -5.56 -6.23 0.47
N PHE A 13 -5.68 -4.91 0.68
CA PHE A 13 -6.95 -4.25 1.00
C PHE A 13 -7.99 -4.44 -0.11
N ALA A 14 -7.58 -4.29 -1.38
CA ALA A 14 -8.45 -4.47 -2.54
C ALA A 14 -8.62 -5.96 -2.89
N ARG A 15 -9.80 -6.35 -3.37
CA ARG A 15 -10.05 -7.71 -3.86
C ARG A 15 -9.33 -7.98 -5.19
N GLY A 16 -9.07 -6.92 -5.95
CA GLY A 16 -8.34 -6.99 -7.21
C GLY A 16 -6.84 -7.18 -7.04
N PRO A 17 -6.13 -7.52 -8.12
CA PRO A 17 -4.68 -7.70 -8.12
C PRO A 17 -3.91 -6.37 -8.03
N VAL A 18 -4.59 -5.23 -8.08
CA VAL A 18 -3.99 -3.90 -8.10
C VAL A 18 -3.85 -3.37 -6.68
N CYS A 19 -2.61 -3.09 -6.30
CA CYS A 19 -2.29 -2.45 -5.03
C CYS A 19 -1.84 -1.00 -5.29
N PRO A 20 -2.71 0.01 -5.05
CA PRO A 20 -2.45 1.41 -5.43
C PRO A 20 -1.28 2.02 -4.70
N ILE A 21 -0.98 1.52 -3.50
CA ILE A 21 0.09 2.05 -2.68
C ILE A 21 1.46 1.91 -3.35
N TYR A 22 1.68 0.81 -4.11
CA TYR A 22 2.89 0.66 -4.89
C TYR A 22 2.95 1.63 -6.07
N GLY A 23 1.82 1.91 -6.73
CA GLY A 23 1.75 2.90 -7.80
C GLY A 23 2.01 4.31 -7.30
N VAL A 24 1.34 4.72 -6.22
CA VAL A 24 1.53 6.04 -5.59
C VAL A 24 2.95 6.16 -5.05
N GLY A 25 3.48 5.12 -4.40
CA GLY A 25 4.85 5.09 -3.89
C GLY A 25 5.87 5.22 -5.02
N ALA A 26 5.73 4.46 -6.10
CA ALA A 26 6.63 4.53 -7.25
C ALA A 26 6.60 5.91 -7.92
N LEU A 27 5.44 6.50 -8.11
CA LEU A 27 5.30 7.87 -8.64
C LEU A 27 5.96 8.89 -7.71
N THR A 28 5.71 8.81 -6.40
CA THR A 28 6.31 9.71 -5.41
C THR A 28 7.85 9.61 -5.46
N VAL A 29 8.38 8.39 -5.39
CA VAL A 29 9.83 8.14 -5.49
C VAL A 29 10.39 8.68 -6.80
N PHE A 30 9.72 8.45 -7.93
CA PHE A 30 10.17 8.92 -9.23
C PHE A 30 10.20 10.45 -9.31
N PHE A 31 9.14 11.14 -8.94
CA PHE A 31 9.07 12.59 -9.04
C PHE A 31 10.02 13.30 -8.07
N VAL A 32 10.12 12.82 -6.83
CA VAL A 32 10.98 13.41 -5.80
C VAL A 32 12.46 13.18 -6.10
N LEU A 33 12.83 11.98 -6.59
CA LEU A 33 14.22 11.61 -6.79
C LEU A 33 14.76 11.83 -8.20
N ARG A 34 13.90 12.30 -9.13
CA ARG A 34 14.31 12.63 -10.50
C ARG A 34 15.55 13.53 -10.58
N PRO A 35 15.74 14.56 -9.73
CA PRO A 35 16.96 15.40 -9.75
C PRO A 35 18.26 14.63 -9.45
N TYR A 36 18.15 13.49 -8.77
CA TYR A 36 19.29 12.65 -8.34
C TYR A 36 19.55 11.48 -9.29
N SER A 37 18.84 11.39 -10.41
CA SER A 37 18.93 10.25 -11.36
C SER A 37 20.31 10.09 -12.04
N GLY A 38 21.17 11.12 -11.97
CA GLY A 38 22.52 11.09 -12.53
C GLY A 38 23.56 10.37 -11.65
N ASP A 39 23.27 10.15 -10.37
CA ASP A 39 24.17 9.47 -9.43
C ASP A 39 23.47 8.23 -8.82
N PRO A 40 23.84 7.01 -9.27
CA PRO A 40 23.22 5.78 -8.77
C PRO A 40 23.39 5.56 -7.26
N ILE A 41 24.52 5.99 -6.68
CA ILE A 41 24.78 5.81 -5.25
C ILE A 41 23.85 6.72 -4.44
N GLN A 42 23.79 7.98 -4.82
CA GLN A 42 22.90 8.94 -4.18
C GLN A 42 21.44 8.52 -4.36
N LEU A 43 21.05 8.09 -5.55
CA LEU A 43 19.71 7.59 -5.86
C LEU A 43 19.33 6.38 -5.01
N PHE A 44 20.26 5.44 -4.80
CA PHE A 44 20.04 4.27 -3.95
C PHE A 44 19.74 4.68 -2.50
N PHE A 45 20.58 5.49 -1.89
CA PHE A 45 20.39 5.89 -0.49
C PHE A 45 19.16 6.77 -0.29
N MET A 46 18.93 7.74 -1.17
CA MET A 46 17.74 8.59 -1.11
C MET A 46 16.46 7.79 -1.34
N GLY A 47 16.49 6.80 -2.25
CA GLY A 47 15.39 5.88 -2.48
C GLY A 47 15.11 4.98 -1.29
N MET A 48 16.16 4.43 -0.69
CA MET A 48 16.07 3.64 0.53
C MET A 48 15.37 4.44 1.65
N PHE A 49 15.82 5.67 1.92
CA PHE A 49 15.23 6.51 2.96
C PHE A 49 13.80 6.94 2.64
N LEU A 50 13.55 7.43 1.43
CA LEU A 50 12.22 7.91 1.04
C LEU A 50 11.18 6.79 1.04
N ALA A 51 11.50 5.64 0.45
CA ALA A 51 10.56 4.52 0.40
C ALA A 51 10.31 3.90 1.78
N THR A 52 11.34 3.80 2.64
CA THR A 52 11.16 3.37 4.04
C THR A 52 10.30 4.35 4.83
N PHE A 53 10.47 5.66 4.59
CA PHE A 53 9.60 6.67 5.19
C PHE A 53 8.14 6.51 4.73
N LEU A 54 7.92 6.29 3.43
CA LEU A 54 6.57 6.03 2.90
C LEU A 54 5.96 4.73 3.46
N GLU A 55 6.76 3.68 3.62
CA GLU A 55 6.34 2.43 4.26
C GLU A 55 5.88 2.68 5.70
N TYR A 56 6.63 3.46 6.47
CA TYR A 56 6.28 3.84 7.84
C TYR A 56 4.98 4.66 7.90
N VAL A 57 4.87 5.71 7.08
CA VAL A 57 3.66 6.54 7.01
C VAL A 57 2.44 5.70 6.64
N THR A 58 2.61 4.79 5.67
CA THR A 58 1.55 3.86 5.27
C THR A 58 1.10 2.98 6.44
N ALA A 59 2.04 2.43 7.20
CA ALA A 59 1.71 1.61 8.38
C ALA A 59 0.91 2.40 9.42
N LEU A 60 1.30 3.67 9.69
CA LEU A 60 0.56 4.54 10.62
C LEU A 60 -0.86 4.83 10.12
N VAL A 61 -1.02 5.13 8.84
CA VAL A 61 -2.33 5.38 8.22
C VAL A 61 -3.20 4.12 8.32
N MET A 62 -2.65 2.96 7.98
CA MET A 62 -3.38 1.69 8.06
C MET A 62 -3.79 1.36 9.49
N GLN A 63 -2.88 1.51 10.45
CA GLN A 63 -3.17 1.27 11.86
C GLN A 63 -4.28 2.20 12.37
N ARG A 64 -4.26 3.47 11.94
CA ARG A 64 -5.29 4.44 12.33
C ARG A 64 -6.65 4.19 11.66
N MET A 65 -6.66 3.75 10.41
CA MET A 65 -7.89 3.53 9.63
C MET A 65 -8.53 2.16 9.86
N PHE A 66 -7.70 1.13 10.02
CA PHE A 66 -8.13 -0.27 10.04
C PHE A 66 -7.75 -1.01 11.32
N GLY A 67 -7.04 -0.35 12.26
CA GLY A 67 -6.58 -0.97 13.50
C GLY A 67 -5.49 -2.03 13.33
N MET A 68 -5.06 -2.31 12.10
CA MET A 68 -4.08 -3.36 11.78
C MET A 68 -3.10 -2.92 10.71
N ILE A 69 -1.97 -3.64 10.65
CA ILE A 69 -0.95 -3.52 9.59
C ILE A 69 -0.94 -4.86 8.85
N TRP A 70 -0.79 -4.84 7.51
CA TRP A 70 -0.90 -6.05 6.69
C TRP A 70 0.41 -6.80 6.49
N TRP A 71 1.50 -6.34 7.08
CA TRP A 71 2.80 -7.02 7.10
C TRP A 71 3.33 -7.05 8.52
N ASP A 72 4.21 -7.98 8.80
CA ASP A 72 4.85 -8.14 10.10
C ASP A 72 6.31 -8.53 9.92
N TYR A 73 7.20 -7.68 10.41
CA TYR A 73 8.65 -7.90 10.40
C TYR A 73 9.20 -8.24 11.79
N THR A 74 8.36 -8.63 12.75
CA THR A 74 8.78 -8.89 14.15
C THR A 74 9.88 -9.93 14.23
N GLU A 75 9.85 -10.95 13.36
CA GLU A 75 10.86 -12.01 13.30
C GLU A 75 12.14 -11.62 12.51
N LYS A 76 12.13 -10.45 11.84
CA LYS A 76 13.27 -10.02 11.04
C LYS A 76 14.33 -9.33 11.89
N PRO A 77 15.64 -9.57 11.64
CA PRO A 77 16.71 -8.84 12.33
C PRO A 77 16.64 -7.35 11.99
N PHE A 78 17.03 -6.53 12.96
CA PHE A 78 17.02 -5.06 12.85
C PHE A 78 15.64 -4.51 12.43
N ASN A 79 14.56 -5.08 13.00
CA ASN A 79 13.23 -4.54 12.80
C ASN A 79 12.95 -3.38 13.80
N TYR A 80 12.08 -2.48 13.39
CA TYR A 80 11.54 -1.43 14.21
C TYR A 80 10.04 -1.66 14.42
N ARG A 81 9.66 -2.12 15.61
CA ARG A 81 8.28 -2.40 16.03
C ARG A 81 7.51 -3.36 15.10
N GLY A 82 8.20 -4.24 14.38
CA GLY A 82 7.59 -5.11 13.39
C GLY A 82 7.08 -4.39 12.13
N ILE A 83 7.24 -3.06 12.04
CA ILE A 83 6.74 -2.22 10.94
C ILE A 83 7.77 -2.08 9.84
N LEU A 84 9.03 -1.87 10.20
CA LEU A 84 10.15 -1.68 9.28
C LEU A 84 11.22 -2.72 9.59
N CYS A 85 12.04 -3.08 8.61
CA CYS A 85 13.27 -3.83 8.84
C CYS A 85 14.38 -3.38 7.88
N LEU A 86 15.64 -3.60 8.29
CA LEU A 86 16.79 -3.20 7.47
C LEU A 86 16.79 -3.89 6.10
N GLU A 87 16.40 -5.15 6.04
CA GLU A 87 16.31 -5.93 4.79
C GLU A 87 15.35 -5.27 3.79
N SER A 88 14.13 -4.89 4.23
CA SER A 88 13.17 -4.20 3.36
C SER A 88 13.67 -2.82 2.95
N SER A 89 14.30 -2.09 3.86
CA SER A 89 14.85 -0.76 3.56
C SER A 89 15.94 -0.81 2.48
N VAL A 90 16.86 -1.77 2.57
CA VAL A 90 17.89 -1.98 1.54
C VAL A 90 17.26 -2.40 0.22
N ALA A 91 16.25 -3.29 0.26
CA ALA A 91 15.52 -3.69 -0.94
C ALA A 91 14.83 -2.50 -1.64
N TRP A 92 14.30 -1.53 -0.89
CA TRP A 92 13.73 -0.31 -1.45
C TRP A 92 14.76 0.52 -2.23
N GLY A 93 16.01 0.57 -1.78
CA GLY A 93 17.09 1.20 -2.52
C GLY A 93 17.30 0.53 -3.89
N PHE A 94 17.35 -0.80 -3.95
CA PHE A 94 17.47 -1.55 -5.20
C PHE A 94 16.24 -1.39 -6.09
N TYR A 95 15.02 -1.39 -5.53
CA TYR A 95 13.81 -1.15 -6.30
C TYR A 95 13.76 0.26 -6.89
N THR A 96 14.33 1.25 -6.19
CA THR A 96 14.48 2.61 -6.72
C THR A 96 15.41 2.63 -7.94
N LEU A 97 16.57 1.96 -7.87
CA LEU A 97 17.45 1.83 -9.03
C LEU A 97 16.75 1.11 -10.20
N ALA A 98 16.06 0.00 -9.91
CA ALA A 98 15.31 -0.73 -10.92
C ALA A 98 14.20 0.13 -11.55
N LEU A 99 13.52 0.95 -10.77
CA LEU A 99 12.51 1.89 -11.25
C LEU A 99 13.09 2.88 -12.25
N PHE A 100 14.21 3.51 -11.91
CA PHE A 100 14.79 4.57 -12.75
C PHE A 100 15.48 4.03 -14.00
N PHE A 101 16.25 2.95 -13.88
CA PHE A 101 17.09 2.48 -14.99
C PHE A 101 16.39 1.49 -15.91
N PHE A 102 15.35 0.79 -15.43
CA PHE A 102 14.70 -0.27 -16.22
C PHE A 102 13.19 -0.05 -16.34
N LEU A 103 12.47 0.01 -15.21
CA LEU A 103 11.02 -0.07 -15.21
C LEU A 103 10.36 1.16 -15.83
N HIS A 104 10.83 2.36 -15.52
CA HIS A 104 10.26 3.60 -16.05
C HIS A 104 10.37 3.64 -17.58
N GLY A 105 11.56 3.37 -18.14
CA GLY A 105 11.76 3.34 -19.58
C GLY A 105 10.91 2.27 -20.30
N PHE A 106 10.74 1.12 -19.66
CA PHE A 106 9.88 0.06 -20.18
C PHE A 106 8.41 0.47 -20.20
N VAL A 107 7.91 1.04 -19.09
CA VAL A 107 6.51 1.52 -18.97
C VAL A 107 6.22 2.62 -19.98
N VAL A 108 7.13 3.60 -20.14
CA VAL A 108 6.96 4.68 -21.11
C VAL A 108 6.83 4.12 -22.53
N ARG A 109 7.69 3.18 -22.93
CA ARG A 109 7.61 2.54 -24.26
C ARG A 109 6.27 1.81 -24.47
N LEU A 110 5.78 1.12 -23.45
CA LEU A 110 4.47 0.46 -23.51
C LEU A 110 3.33 1.46 -23.67
N VAL A 111 3.38 2.56 -22.92
CA VAL A 111 2.34 3.61 -22.96
C VAL A 111 2.36 4.32 -24.30
N ASP A 112 3.54 4.65 -24.83
CA ASP A 112 3.70 5.31 -26.12
C ASP A 112 3.24 4.43 -27.31
N ALA A 113 3.25 3.11 -27.14
CA ALA A 113 2.71 2.18 -28.15
C ALA A 113 1.18 2.14 -28.19
N ILE A 114 0.50 2.67 -27.15
CA ILE A 114 -0.97 2.68 -27.07
C ILE A 114 -1.52 3.95 -27.72
N PRO A 115 -2.45 3.86 -28.69
CA PRO A 115 -3.13 5.02 -29.24
C PRO A 115 -3.77 5.88 -28.13
N VAL A 116 -3.57 7.19 -28.19
CA VAL A 116 -3.99 8.13 -27.11
C VAL A 116 -5.46 7.96 -26.71
N MET A 117 -6.36 7.76 -27.66
CA MET A 117 -7.78 7.53 -27.39
C MET A 117 -8.02 6.21 -26.65
N ALA A 118 -7.38 5.15 -27.09
CA ALA A 118 -7.48 3.83 -26.43
C ALA A 118 -6.92 3.88 -25.00
N GLY A 119 -5.78 4.57 -24.82
CA GLY A 119 -5.17 4.79 -23.50
C GLY A 119 -6.08 5.58 -22.55
N LYS A 120 -6.70 6.66 -23.04
CA LYS A 120 -7.66 7.45 -22.24
C LYS A 120 -8.89 6.63 -21.84
N ILE A 121 -9.51 5.93 -22.77
CA ILE A 121 -10.69 5.11 -22.50
C ILE A 121 -10.33 3.96 -21.55
N GLY A 122 -9.29 3.20 -21.87
CA GLY A 122 -8.85 2.07 -21.04
C GLY A 122 -8.44 2.50 -19.64
N GLY A 123 -7.66 3.59 -19.52
CA GLY A 123 -7.25 4.14 -18.24
C GLY A 123 -8.44 4.62 -17.39
N THR A 124 -9.43 5.27 -18.01
CA THR A 124 -10.65 5.69 -17.31
C THR A 124 -11.45 4.50 -16.80
N ILE A 125 -11.59 3.44 -17.62
CA ILE A 125 -12.30 2.21 -17.22
C ILE A 125 -11.58 1.55 -16.03
N VAL A 126 -10.26 1.38 -16.10
CA VAL A 126 -9.45 0.78 -15.03
C VAL A 126 -9.58 1.61 -13.75
N LEU A 127 -9.49 2.94 -13.85
CA LEU A 127 -9.64 3.82 -12.69
C LEU A 127 -11.05 3.72 -12.09
N ALA A 128 -12.10 3.69 -12.91
CA ALA A 128 -13.46 3.55 -12.43
C ALA A 128 -13.69 2.21 -11.70
N LEU A 129 -13.21 1.11 -12.30
CA LEU A 129 -13.29 -0.21 -11.67
C LEU A 129 -12.53 -0.25 -10.34
N TYR A 130 -11.35 0.38 -10.30
CA TYR A 130 -10.57 0.49 -9.09
C TYR A 130 -11.29 1.28 -7.99
N VAL A 131 -11.87 2.45 -8.33
CA VAL A 131 -12.64 3.27 -7.37
C VAL A 131 -13.83 2.49 -6.82
N VAL A 132 -14.56 1.76 -7.68
CA VAL A 132 -15.69 0.93 -7.25
C VAL A 132 -15.24 -0.19 -6.30
N ASP A 133 -14.14 -0.90 -6.64
CA ASP A 133 -13.58 -1.94 -5.75
C ASP A 133 -13.16 -1.37 -4.41
N PHE A 134 -12.41 -0.26 -4.41
CA PHE A 134 -11.95 0.42 -3.20
C PHE A 134 -13.13 0.89 -2.31
N MET A 135 -14.14 1.53 -2.89
CA MET A 135 -15.33 1.97 -2.16
C MET A 135 -16.14 0.80 -1.61
N SER A 136 -16.22 -0.32 -2.35
CA SER A 136 -16.92 -1.52 -1.90
C SER A 136 -16.25 -2.14 -0.67
N VAL A 137 -14.91 -2.14 -0.62
CA VAL A 137 -14.15 -2.64 0.51
C VAL A 137 -14.30 -1.71 1.71
N LEU A 138 -14.18 -0.40 1.53
CA LEU A 138 -14.40 0.59 2.61
C LEU A 138 -15.80 0.49 3.22
N TYR A 139 -16.82 0.32 2.39
CA TYR A 139 -18.19 0.17 2.86
C TYR A 139 -18.36 -1.09 3.70
N ARG A 140 -17.74 -2.18 3.28
CA ARG A 140 -17.82 -3.47 3.97
C ARG A 140 -17.10 -3.43 5.31
N GLU A 141 -15.87 -2.89 5.37
CA GLU A 141 -15.12 -2.72 6.61
C GLU A 141 -15.90 -1.89 7.63
N LYS A 142 -16.46 -0.75 7.21
CA LYS A 142 -17.33 0.05 8.08
C LYS A 142 -18.59 -0.69 8.54
N LYS A 143 -19.13 -1.58 7.70
CA LYS A 143 -20.34 -2.34 8.06
C LYS A 143 -20.04 -3.46 9.06
N GLU A 144 -18.86 -4.06 9.00
CA GLU A 144 -18.42 -5.07 9.97
C GLU A 144 -18.07 -4.45 11.33
N ASP A 145 -17.57 -3.21 11.36
CA ASP A 145 -17.23 -2.44 12.58
C ASP A 145 -18.48 -1.91 13.34
N ILE A 146 -19.59 -1.69 12.64
CA ILE A 146 -20.84 -1.17 13.23
C ILE A 146 -21.53 -2.15 14.20
N PRO A 147 -21.63 -3.45 13.95
CA PRO A 147 -22.27 -4.38 14.85
C PRO A 147 -21.63 -4.43 16.22
N ASP A 148 -20.31 -4.48 16.29
CA ASP A 148 -19.59 -4.60 17.57
C ASP A 148 -19.72 -3.32 18.41
N ARG A 149 -19.61 -2.16 17.78
CA ARG A 149 -19.79 -0.87 18.46
C ARG A 149 -21.23 -0.65 18.95
N VAL A 150 -22.20 -1.13 18.22
CA VAL A 150 -23.63 -1.06 18.63
C VAL A 150 -23.91 -2.01 19.78
N TRP A 151 -23.30 -3.19 19.81
CA TRP A 151 -23.43 -4.15 20.91
C TRP A 151 -22.75 -3.63 22.17
N GLU A 152 -21.52 -3.09 22.09
CA GLU A 152 -20.82 -2.46 23.19
C GLU A 152 -21.62 -1.30 23.80
N TRP A 153 -22.22 -0.46 22.95
CA TRP A 153 -23.06 0.64 23.41
C TRP A 153 -24.35 0.16 24.11
N LYS A 154 -24.96 -0.90 23.57
CA LYS A 154 -26.14 -1.53 24.17
C LYS A 154 -25.82 -2.17 25.53
N ASP A 155 -24.71 -2.91 25.62
CA ASP A 155 -24.27 -3.53 26.87
C ASP A 155 -23.89 -2.50 27.92
N ASN A 156 -23.26 -1.40 27.53
CA ASN A 156 -22.97 -0.29 28.42
C ASN A 156 -24.26 0.40 28.94
N LEU A 157 -25.29 0.52 28.12
CA LEU A 157 -26.59 1.03 28.55
C LEU A 157 -27.29 0.07 29.53
N VAL A 158 -27.34 -1.21 29.20
CA VAL A 158 -27.98 -2.24 30.06
C VAL A 158 -27.28 -2.29 31.41
N ASN A 159 -25.95 -2.27 31.47
CA ASN A 159 -25.17 -2.29 32.68
C ASN A 159 -25.34 -0.99 33.52
N LYS A 160 -25.61 0.13 32.87
CA LYS A 160 -25.88 1.39 33.56
C LYS A 160 -27.27 1.39 34.27
N PHE A 161 -28.28 0.84 33.59
CA PHE A 161 -29.63 0.74 34.16
C PHE A 161 -29.80 -0.41 35.17
N SER A 162 -28.89 -1.38 35.19
CA SER A 162 -28.93 -2.49 36.19
C SER A 162 -28.23 -2.18 37.48
N ARG A 163 -27.61 -0.98 37.60
CA ARG A 163 -26.91 -0.51 38.81
C ARG A 163 -27.67 0.59 39.57
N GLU A 164 -28.82 1.02 39.09
CA GLU A 164 -29.81 1.87 39.78
C GLU A 164 -30.98 1.02 40.31
#